data_f018968b0b46bd610ccdb4548b4180ac
#
_entry.id   f018968b0b46bd610ccdb4548b4180ac
#
_cell.length_a   1.000
_cell.length_b   1.000
_cell.length_c   1.000
_cell.angle_alpha   90.00
_cell.angle_beta   90.00
_cell.angle_gamma   90.00
#
_symmetry.space_group_name_H-M   'P 1'
#
loop_
_entity.id
_entity.type
_entity.pdbx_description
1 polymer ?
#
loop_
_entity_poly.entity_id
_entity_poly.type
_entity_poly.pdbx_seq_one_letter_code
_entity_poly.pdbx_strand_id
1 'polypeptide(L)'
;MRSTGLVTVFAIVIAVLVGAQAGSSAMSQSAPAPPSPGQGRLIVYGDIALFQPPGHPENCILRNRFKRGDPVGFRMFVADPSTGKREESAQLVVHLTVGGRTVDIPMRYRATAAQPEREFWVAKWLVPQETPVGIVRFTVTATDKYGRTGEFKPFEVQASQLTIAE
;
A
#
# COMPACT_ATOMS: atom_id res chain seq x y z
N MET A 1 84.08 28.88 46.94
CA MET A 1 84.83 28.75 45.71
C MET A 1 83.82 28.67 44.57
N ARG A 2 84.00 29.51 43.58
CA ARG A 2 83.10 29.77 42.47
C ARG A 2 83.22 28.66 41.42
N SER A 3 82.09 28.19 40.86
CA SER A 3 82.15 27.53 39.55
C SER A 3 80.89 27.91 38.76
N THR A 4 81.20 28.50 37.65
CA THR A 4 80.35 29.06 36.64
C THR A 4 79.91 27.90 35.71
N GLY A 5 78.61 27.65 35.58
CA GLY A 5 78.06 26.65 34.66
C GLY A 5 77.36 27.33 33.49
N LEU A 6 77.78 27.02 32.33
CA LEU A 6 77.40 27.49 31.01
C LEU A 6 75.96 27.01 30.67
N VAL A 7 75.09 27.94 30.34
CA VAL A 7 73.73 27.65 29.88
C VAL A 7 73.73 27.60 28.35
N THR A 8 73.51 26.42 27.79
CA THR A 8 73.37 26.22 26.35
C THR A 8 71.89 26.32 25.99
N VAL A 9 71.52 27.33 25.24
CA VAL A 9 70.20 27.55 24.71
C VAL A 9 70.03 26.74 23.42
N PHE A 10 69.22 25.70 23.45
CA PHE A 10 68.77 24.98 22.22
C PHE A 10 67.58 25.68 21.65
N ALA A 11 67.69 26.27 20.49
CA ALA A 11 66.59 26.81 19.73
C ALA A 11 65.90 25.65 18.97
N ILE A 12 64.72 25.29 19.36
CA ILE A 12 63.86 24.31 18.65
C ILE A 12 63.07 25.10 17.62
N VAL A 13 63.32 24.88 16.35
CA VAL A 13 62.55 25.37 15.22
C VAL A 13 61.38 24.40 15.03
N ILE A 14 60.15 24.80 15.43
CA ILE A 14 58.95 24.06 15.15
C ILE A 14 58.46 24.45 13.75
N ALA A 15 58.62 23.56 12.79
CA ALA A 15 58.01 23.68 11.49
C ALA A 15 56.52 23.34 11.61
N VAL A 16 55.65 24.33 11.46
CA VAL A 16 54.21 24.16 11.41
C VAL A 16 53.81 23.69 10.01
N LEU A 17 53.54 22.38 9.85
CA LEU A 17 52.89 21.82 8.66
C LEU A 17 51.42 22.21 8.68
N VAL A 18 51.06 23.19 7.86
CA VAL A 18 49.63 23.49 7.58
C VAL A 18 49.10 22.40 6.65
N GLY A 19 48.46 21.39 7.23
CA GLY A 19 47.70 20.37 6.49
C GLY A 19 46.44 20.99 5.97
N ALA A 20 46.30 21.16 4.66
CA ALA A 20 45.04 21.49 4.01
C ALA A 20 44.07 20.33 4.17
N GLN A 21 43.14 20.46 5.09
CA GLN A 21 42.00 19.54 5.19
C GLN A 21 41.02 19.86 4.05
N ALA A 22 41.00 19.03 3.02
CA ALA A 22 39.95 18.99 2.03
C ALA A 22 38.65 18.54 2.74
N GLY A 23 37.85 19.51 3.12
CA GLY A 23 36.53 19.25 3.68
C GLY A 23 35.62 18.58 2.63
N SER A 24 35.47 17.27 2.73
CA SER A 24 34.42 16.56 2.01
C SER A 24 33.08 17.03 2.56
N SER A 25 32.47 17.99 1.88
CA SER A 25 31.05 18.35 2.11
C SER A 25 30.19 17.16 1.71
N ALA A 26 29.93 16.25 2.65
CA ALA A 26 28.90 15.26 2.49
C ALA A 26 27.58 16.02 2.33
N MET A 27 27.05 16.07 1.10
CA MET A 27 25.69 16.51 0.84
C MET A 27 24.77 15.55 1.60
N SER A 28 24.30 15.96 2.76
CA SER A 28 23.15 15.32 3.44
C SER A 28 21.97 15.45 2.50
N GLN A 29 21.70 14.41 1.72
CA GLN A 29 20.41 14.28 1.05
C GLN A 29 19.37 14.08 2.15
N SER A 30 18.70 15.15 2.54
CA SER A 30 17.52 15.06 3.39
C SER A 30 16.51 14.16 2.68
N ALA A 31 16.09 13.07 3.33
CA ALA A 31 15.00 12.25 2.83
C ALA A 31 13.79 13.16 2.56
N PRO A 32 13.05 12.94 1.46
CA PRO A 32 11.84 13.70 1.20
C PRO A 32 10.92 13.67 2.43
N ALA A 33 10.44 14.82 2.86
CA ALA A 33 9.48 14.88 3.94
C ALA A 33 8.24 14.03 3.58
N PRO A 34 7.67 13.28 4.54
CA PRO A 34 6.44 12.54 4.28
C PRO A 34 5.34 13.51 3.83
N PRO A 35 4.51 13.15 2.84
CA PRO A 35 3.44 14.00 2.37
C PRO A 35 2.50 14.35 3.53
N SER A 36 2.02 15.59 3.54
CA SER A 36 1.07 16.04 4.56
C SER A 36 -0.24 15.24 4.48
N PRO A 37 -0.96 15.03 5.60
CA PRO A 37 -2.27 14.38 5.58
C PRO A 37 -3.19 15.03 4.54
N GLY A 38 -3.86 14.21 3.74
CA GLY A 38 -4.70 14.71 2.65
C GLY A 38 -3.98 14.96 1.32
N GLN A 39 -2.66 14.71 1.23
CA GLN A 39 -1.91 14.76 -0.02
C GLN A 39 -1.53 13.36 -0.54
N GLY A 40 -1.29 13.24 -1.85
CA GLY A 40 -0.89 11.99 -2.48
C GLY A 40 -2.06 11.08 -2.88
N ARG A 41 -1.72 9.92 -3.45
CA ARG A 41 -2.71 8.90 -3.86
C ARG A 41 -2.96 7.93 -2.71
N LEU A 42 -4.19 7.46 -2.59
CA LEU A 42 -4.54 6.41 -1.64
C LEU A 42 -3.89 5.08 -2.04
N ILE A 43 -3.51 4.30 -1.04
CA ILE A 43 -3.07 2.91 -1.25
C ILE A 43 -4.31 2.03 -1.13
N VAL A 44 -4.68 1.36 -2.22
CA VAL A 44 -5.80 0.40 -2.25
C VAL A 44 -5.22 -0.99 -2.44
N TYR A 45 -5.60 -1.93 -1.57
CA TYR A 45 -5.15 -3.32 -1.64
C TYR A 45 -6.23 -4.26 -1.11
N GLY A 46 -6.13 -5.54 -1.45
CA GLY A 46 -7.11 -6.51 -0.98
C GLY A 46 -7.07 -7.83 -1.71
N ASP A 47 -8.13 -8.58 -1.57
CA ASP A 47 -8.28 -9.93 -2.09
C ASP A 47 -9.70 -10.22 -2.57
N ILE A 48 -9.86 -11.39 -3.22
CA ILE A 48 -11.13 -11.98 -3.57
C ILE A 48 -11.32 -13.30 -2.85
N ALA A 49 -12.55 -13.59 -2.45
CA ALA A 49 -12.91 -14.76 -1.67
C ALA A 49 -14.30 -15.29 -2.08
N LEU A 50 -14.59 -16.51 -1.70
CA LEU A 50 -15.94 -17.06 -1.80
C LEU A 50 -16.81 -16.54 -0.64
N PHE A 51 -17.89 -15.80 -0.94
CA PHE A 51 -18.78 -15.20 0.08
C PHE A 51 -20.05 -16.02 0.26
N GLN A 52 -19.94 -17.15 0.92
CA GLN A 52 -21.05 -17.97 1.32
C GLN A 52 -21.82 -17.37 2.52
N PRO A 53 -23.04 -17.83 2.82
CA PRO A 53 -23.75 -17.41 4.01
C PRO A 53 -22.94 -17.61 5.29
N PRO A 54 -23.16 -16.79 6.33
CA PRO A 54 -22.54 -16.99 7.64
C PRO A 54 -22.74 -18.41 8.17
N GLY A 55 -21.67 -19.03 8.68
CA GLY A 55 -21.70 -20.41 9.17
C GLY A 55 -21.39 -21.47 8.10
N HIS A 56 -21.38 -21.14 6.83
CA HIS A 56 -20.93 -22.07 5.79
C HIS A 56 -19.41 -22.30 5.89
N PRO A 57 -18.92 -23.57 5.84
CA PRO A 57 -17.49 -23.87 6.05
C PRO A 57 -16.57 -23.23 5.02
N GLU A 58 -17.07 -22.98 3.81
CA GLU A 58 -16.30 -22.31 2.75
C GLU A 58 -16.49 -20.78 2.73
N ASN A 59 -17.14 -20.18 3.71
CA ASN A 59 -17.32 -18.74 3.73
C ASN A 59 -15.98 -18.01 3.95
N CYS A 60 -15.72 -17.00 3.11
CA CYS A 60 -14.51 -16.20 3.14
C CYS A 60 -13.20 -16.94 2.80
N ILE A 61 -13.27 -18.12 2.19
CA ILE A 61 -12.07 -18.79 1.67
C ILE A 61 -11.53 -18.02 0.47
N LEU A 62 -10.25 -17.67 0.52
CA LEU A 62 -9.56 -17.01 -0.58
C LEU A 62 -9.49 -17.94 -1.78
N ARG A 63 -9.97 -17.49 -2.92
CA ARG A 63 -9.89 -18.21 -4.19
C ARG A 63 -10.02 -17.24 -5.36
N ASN A 64 -9.45 -17.63 -6.48
CA ASN A 64 -9.51 -16.85 -7.71
C ASN A 64 -10.28 -17.55 -8.84
N ARG A 65 -10.74 -18.78 -8.61
CA ARG A 65 -11.54 -19.57 -9.57
C ARG A 65 -12.93 -19.79 -9.00
N PHE A 66 -13.95 -19.41 -9.77
CA PHE A 66 -15.36 -19.46 -9.37
C PHE A 66 -16.16 -20.13 -10.47
N LYS A 67 -17.33 -20.64 -10.13
CA LYS A 67 -18.32 -21.15 -11.06
C LYS A 67 -19.46 -20.15 -11.24
N ARG A 68 -20.26 -20.35 -12.27
CA ARG A 68 -21.54 -19.64 -12.41
C ARG A 68 -22.42 -19.93 -11.18
N GLY A 69 -23.05 -18.90 -10.65
CA GLY A 69 -23.80 -18.99 -9.39
C GLY A 69 -22.97 -18.81 -8.12
N ASP A 70 -21.63 -18.83 -8.21
CA ASP A 70 -20.79 -18.58 -7.03
C ASP A 70 -20.86 -17.10 -6.62
N PRO A 71 -20.89 -16.81 -5.31
CA PRO A 71 -20.82 -15.46 -4.77
C PRO A 71 -19.34 -15.03 -4.62
N VAL A 72 -18.84 -14.28 -5.60
CA VAL A 72 -17.51 -13.64 -5.52
C VAL A 72 -17.58 -12.48 -4.53
N GLY A 73 -16.75 -12.54 -3.49
CA GLY A 73 -16.55 -11.46 -2.54
C GLY A 73 -15.28 -10.68 -2.85
N PHE A 74 -15.38 -9.36 -2.90
CA PHE A 74 -14.26 -8.45 -2.95
C PHE A 74 -14.06 -7.89 -1.54
N ARG A 75 -12.84 -7.99 -1.02
CA ARG A 75 -12.48 -7.44 0.29
C ARG A 75 -11.28 -6.53 0.11
N MET A 76 -11.48 -5.23 0.32
CA MET A 76 -10.48 -4.20 0.07
C MET A 76 -10.18 -3.37 1.31
N PHE A 77 -8.99 -2.83 1.31
CA PHE A 77 -8.46 -1.96 2.34
C PHE A 77 -7.94 -0.68 1.69
N VAL A 78 -8.07 0.44 2.39
CA VAL A 78 -7.53 1.73 1.95
C VAL A 78 -6.67 2.32 3.04
N ALA A 79 -5.48 2.77 2.68
CA ALA A 79 -4.58 3.46 3.61
C ALA A 79 -4.15 4.83 3.06
N ASP A 80 -3.99 5.76 3.96
CA ASP A 80 -3.33 7.04 3.72
C ASP A 80 -1.81 6.81 3.74
N PRO A 81 -1.07 6.99 2.63
CA PRO A 81 0.36 6.74 2.59
C PRO A 81 1.18 7.67 3.49
N SER A 82 0.65 8.85 3.85
CA SER A 82 1.35 9.81 4.70
C SER A 82 1.36 9.41 6.16
N THR A 83 0.32 8.72 6.61
CA THR A 83 0.14 8.33 8.01
C THR A 83 0.26 6.83 8.23
N GLY A 84 0.18 6.03 7.17
CA GLY A 84 0.07 4.56 7.22
C GLY A 84 -1.24 4.07 7.83
N LYS A 85 -2.17 4.98 8.18
CA LYS A 85 -3.44 4.63 8.81
C LYS A 85 -4.53 4.34 7.79
N ARG A 86 -5.58 3.67 8.25
CA ARG A 86 -6.80 3.43 7.48
C ARG A 86 -7.47 4.75 7.09
N GLU A 87 -7.89 4.89 5.83
CA GLU A 87 -8.67 6.04 5.37
C GLU A 87 -10.16 5.66 5.29
N GLU A 88 -10.85 5.79 6.41
CA GLU A 88 -12.23 5.33 6.59
C GLU A 88 -13.26 6.13 5.77
N SER A 89 -12.92 7.36 5.38
CA SER A 89 -13.83 8.19 4.59
C SER A 89 -13.90 7.77 3.11
N ALA A 90 -13.08 6.81 2.70
CA ALA A 90 -13.02 6.37 1.31
C ALA A 90 -14.31 5.68 0.85
N GLN A 91 -14.74 6.02 -0.34
CA GLN A 91 -15.79 5.34 -1.07
C GLN A 91 -15.16 4.48 -2.16
N LEU A 92 -15.51 3.20 -2.22
CA LEU A 92 -14.91 2.25 -3.14
C LEU A 92 -15.95 1.71 -4.12
N VAL A 93 -15.50 1.48 -5.35
CA VAL A 93 -16.29 0.85 -6.41
C VAL A 93 -15.46 -0.23 -7.09
N VAL A 94 -16.02 -1.42 -7.21
CA VAL A 94 -15.48 -2.49 -8.05
C VAL A 94 -16.00 -2.31 -9.47
N HIS A 95 -15.13 -2.27 -10.45
CA HIS A 95 -15.43 -2.21 -11.87
C HIS A 95 -15.10 -3.56 -12.51
N LEU A 96 -16.14 -4.33 -12.88
CA LEU A 96 -15.99 -5.62 -13.54
C LEU A 96 -16.19 -5.48 -15.04
N THR A 97 -15.34 -6.11 -15.84
CA THR A 97 -15.55 -6.23 -17.29
C THR A 97 -16.02 -7.64 -17.63
N VAL A 98 -17.30 -7.77 -17.94
CA VAL A 98 -17.97 -9.04 -18.25
C VAL A 98 -18.61 -8.96 -19.63
N GLY A 99 -18.19 -9.83 -20.55
CA GLY A 99 -18.76 -9.85 -21.92
C GLY A 99 -18.63 -8.50 -22.65
N GLY A 100 -17.54 -7.76 -22.41
CA GLY A 100 -17.31 -6.43 -23.00
C GLY A 100 -18.10 -5.28 -22.36
N ARG A 101 -18.84 -5.54 -21.29
CA ARG A 101 -19.58 -4.52 -20.53
C ARG A 101 -18.94 -4.30 -19.16
N THR A 102 -18.95 -3.06 -18.70
CA THR A 102 -18.55 -2.73 -17.33
C THR A 102 -19.76 -2.82 -16.40
N VAL A 103 -19.55 -3.48 -15.26
CA VAL A 103 -20.51 -3.57 -14.14
C VAL A 103 -19.87 -2.93 -12.92
N ASP A 104 -20.45 -1.86 -12.41
CA ASP A 104 -19.97 -1.15 -11.24
C ASP A 104 -20.70 -1.61 -9.99
N ILE A 105 -19.93 -2.00 -8.96
CA ILE A 105 -20.49 -2.49 -7.70
C ILE A 105 -19.94 -1.64 -6.56
N PRO A 106 -20.74 -0.77 -5.93
CA PRO A 106 -20.32 -0.02 -4.76
C PRO A 106 -19.98 -0.96 -3.62
N MET A 107 -18.88 -0.66 -2.92
CA MET A 107 -18.43 -1.41 -1.76
C MET A 107 -18.94 -0.80 -0.46
N ARG A 108 -19.17 -1.63 0.53
CA ARG A 108 -19.62 -1.23 1.86
C ARG A 108 -18.50 -1.37 2.89
N TYR A 109 -18.25 -0.32 3.66
CA TYR A 109 -17.36 -0.36 4.83
C TYR A 109 -17.98 -1.25 5.93
N ARG A 110 -17.16 -2.05 6.61
CA ARG A 110 -17.63 -3.09 7.54
C ARG A 110 -17.43 -2.77 9.01
N ALA A 111 -16.51 -1.86 9.36
CA ALA A 111 -16.35 -1.49 10.75
C ALA A 111 -17.64 -0.89 11.32
N THR A 112 -17.97 -1.31 12.51
CA THR A 112 -19.07 -0.79 13.30
C THR A 112 -18.62 -0.61 14.76
N ALA A 113 -19.38 0.07 15.58
CA ALA A 113 -19.08 0.19 17.01
C ALA A 113 -18.95 -1.17 17.73
N ALA A 114 -19.70 -2.20 17.24
CA ALA A 114 -19.63 -3.56 17.78
C ALA A 114 -18.50 -4.42 17.19
N GLN A 115 -17.94 -4.02 16.06
CA GLN A 115 -16.88 -4.75 15.33
C GLN A 115 -15.89 -3.75 14.71
N PRO A 116 -15.16 -2.98 15.54
CA PRO A 116 -14.25 -1.94 15.05
C PRO A 116 -13.06 -2.52 14.29
N GLU A 117 -12.69 -3.78 14.56
CA GLU A 117 -11.59 -4.48 13.88
C GLU A 117 -11.87 -4.78 12.41
N ARG A 118 -13.12 -4.65 11.96
CA ARG A 118 -13.50 -4.88 10.54
C ARG A 118 -13.29 -3.66 9.65
N GLU A 119 -12.13 -3.07 9.70
CA GLU A 119 -11.71 -1.88 8.95
C GLU A 119 -11.43 -2.18 7.48
N PHE A 120 -12.44 -2.74 6.77
CA PHE A 120 -12.33 -3.07 5.36
C PHE A 120 -13.66 -2.89 4.63
N TRP A 121 -13.59 -2.79 3.31
CA TRP A 121 -14.75 -2.68 2.43
C TRP A 121 -15.04 -4.02 1.77
N VAL A 122 -16.33 -4.29 1.57
CA VAL A 122 -16.78 -5.50 0.88
C VAL A 122 -17.78 -5.17 -0.23
N ALA A 123 -17.67 -5.92 -1.31
CA ALA A 123 -18.72 -6.06 -2.32
C ALA A 123 -18.95 -7.54 -2.62
N LYS A 124 -20.13 -7.87 -3.12
CA LYS A 124 -20.46 -9.22 -3.56
C LYS A 124 -21.01 -9.18 -4.98
N TRP A 125 -20.47 -10.03 -5.82
CA TRP A 125 -20.94 -10.27 -7.16
C TRP A 125 -21.37 -11.74 -7.28
N LEU A 126 -22.65 -11.99 -7.53
CA LEU A 126 -23.15 -13.31 -7.87
C LEU A 126 -22.87 -13.54 -9.35
N VAL A 127 -22.05 -14.54 -9.67
CA VAL A 127 -21.67 -14.82 -11.06
C VAL A 127 -22.90 -15.22 -11.87
N PRO A 128 -23.31 -14.43 -12.87
CA PRO A 128 -24.48 -14.77 -13.70
C PRO A 128 -24.29 -16.08 -14.47
N GLN A 129 -25.38 -16.79 -14.78
CA GLN A 129 -25.33 -18.06 -15.49
C GLN A 129 -24.80 -17.93 -16.93
N GLU A 130 -25.02 -16.78 -17.53
CA GLU A 130 -24.54 -16.42 -18.87
C GLU A 130 -23.08 -15.95 -18.92
N THR A 131 -22.39 -15.83 -17.79
CA THR A 131 -21.00 -15.35 -17.75
C THR A 131 -20.10 -16.29 -18.53
N PRO A 132 -19.33 -15.79 -19.50
CA PRO A 132 -18.37 -16.60 -20.24
C PRO A 132 -17.30 -17.20 -19.31
N VAL A 133 -16.87 -18.42 -19.60
CA VAL A 133 -15.71 -19.04 -18.96
C VAL A 133 -14.45 -18.26 -19.35
N GLY A 134 -13.52 -18.11 -18.42
CA GLY A 134 -12.26 -17.41 -18.62
C GLY A 134 -12.03 -16.31 -17.59
N ILE A 135 -11.14 -15.40 -17.93
CA ILE A 135 -10.73 -14.30 -17.02
C ILE A 135 -11.76 -13.17 -17.08
N VAL A 136 -12.27 -12.79 -15.93
CA VAL A 136 -13.04 -11.56 -15.71
C VAL A 136 -12.09 -10.50 -15.18
N ARG A 137 -11.85 -9.45 -15.96
CA ARG A 137 -11.02 -8.33 -15.52
C ARG A 137 -11.79 -7.47 -14.54
N PHE A 138 -11.09 -7.00 -13.51
CA PHE A 138 -11.65 -6.04 -12.59
C PHE A 138 -10.60 -5.06 -12.09
N THR A 139 -11.05 -3.89 -11.68
CA THR A 139 -10.28 -2.92 -10.89
C THR A 139 -11.16 -2.44 -9.74
N VAL A 140 -10.54 -1.83 -8.74
CA VAL A 140 -11.26 -1.17 -7.65
C VAL A 140 -10.73 0.23 -7.49
N THR A 141 -11.61 1.23 -7.61
CA THR A 141 -11.26 2.62 -7.34
C THR A 141 -11.69 3.02 -5.94
N ALA A 142 -10.94 3.91 -5.34
CA ALA A 142 -11.26 4.54 -4.07
C ALA A 142 -11.17 6.06 -4.22
N THR A 143 -12.09 6.79 -3.59
CA THR A 143 -12.06 8.25 -3.48
C THR A 143 -12.42 8.64 -2.06
N ASP A 144 -11.60 9.45 -1.40
CA ASP A 144 -11.87 9.90 -0.03
C ASP A 144 -12.60 11.26 0.01
N LYS A 145 -12.93 11.70 1.22
CA LYS A 145 -13.59 13.01 1.46
C LYS A 145 -12.77 14.23 1.03
N TYR A 146 -11.47 14.08 0.78
CA TYR A 146 -10.60 15.15 0.30
C TYR A 146 -10.41 15.12 -1.23
N GLY A 147 -11.06 14.18 -1.92
CA GLY A 147 -10.93 14.00 -3.37
C GLY A 147 -9.67 13.24 -3.79
N ARG A 148 -8.90 12.68 -2.85
CA ARG A 148 -7.76 11.81 -3.21
C ARG A 148 -8.29 10.51 -3.78
N THR A 149 -7.59 9.98 -4.77
CA THR A 149 -7.98 8.74 -5.43
C THR A 149 -6.91 7.67 -5.25
N GLY A 150 -7.33 6.42 -5.33
CA GLY A 150 -6.48 5.25 -5.41
C GLY A 150 -7.11 4.20 -6.28
N GLU A 151 -6.32 3.27 -6.77
CA GLU A 151 -6.79 2.16 -7.59
C GLU A 151 -6.05 0.88 -7.20
N PHE A 152 -6.81 -0.21 -7.09
CA PHE A 152 -6.30 -1.57 -7.07
C PHE A 152 -6.55 -2.22 -8.43
N LYS A 153 -5.49 -2.81 -8.99
CA LYS A 153 -5.54 -3.63 -10.19
C LYS A 153 -4.81 -4.95 -9.90
N PRO A 154 -5.43 -6.11 -10.10
CA PRO A 154 -4.74 -7.39 -9.94
C PRO A 154 -3.55 -7.49 -10.88
N PHE A 155 -2.51 -8.20 -10.46
CA PHE A 155 -1.40 -8.55 -11.35
C PHE A 155 -1.89 -9.42 -12.51
N GLU A 156 -1.25 -9.29 -13.67
CA GLU A 156 -1.58 -10.10 -14.85
C GLU A 156 -0.96 -11.51 -14.78
N VAL A 157 -1.04 -12.14 -13.61
CA VAL A 157 -0.66 -13.54 -13.38
C VAL A 157 -1.89 -14.33 -12.97
N GLN A 158 -1.99 -15.55 -13.40
CA GLN A 158 -3.18 -16.40 -13.22
C GLN A 158 -3.66 -16.48 -11.76
N ALA A 159 -2.73 -16.55 -10.80
CA ALA A 159 -3.05 -16.63 -9.38
C ALA A 159 -3.76 -15.39 -8.82
N SER A 160 -3.61 -14.23 -9.47
CA SER A 160 -4.20 -12.96 -9.02
C SER A 160 -5.49 -12.59 -9.75
N GLN A 161 -5.85 -13.32 -10.82
CA GLN A 161 -6.96 -12.97 -11.68
C GLN A 161 -8.23 -13.72 -11.31
N LEU A 162 -9.36 -13.01 -11.35
CA LEU A 162 -10.68 -13.61 -11.23
C LEU A 162 -10.96 -14.48 -12.47
N THR A 163 -11.15 -15.78 -12.26
CA THR A 163 -11.38 -16.74 -13.35
C THR A 163 -12.70 -17.45 -13.14
N ILE A 164 -13.54 -17.49 -14.18
CA ILE A 164 -14.76 -18.31 -14.20
C ILE A 164 -14.40 -19.66 -14.84
N ALA A 165 -14.66 -20.72 -14.08
CA ALA A 165 -14.51 -22.12 -14.51
C ALA A 165 -15.87 -22.72 -14.85
N GLU A 166 -15.82 -23.87 -15.52
CA GLU A 166 -17.03 -24.69 -15.78
C GLU A 166 -17.60 -25.30 -14.50
#